data_7c184314c5b23481bcb65d902786aaef
#
_entry.id   7c184314c5b23481bcb65d902786aaef
#
_cell.length_a   1.000
_cell.length_b   1.000
_cell.length_c   1.000
_cell.angle_alpha   90.00
_cell.angle_beta   90.00
_cell.angle_gamma   90.00
#
_symmetry.space_group_name_H-M   'P 1'
#
loop_
_entity.id
_entity.type
_entity.pdbx_description
1 polymer ?
#
loop_
_entity_poly.entity_id
_entity_poly.type
_entity_poly.pdbx_seq_one_letter_code
_entity_poly.pdbx_strand_id
1 'polypeptide(L)'
;MHILHVYKDYAPVFGGIENHIQVLAQAQAAQGHQVTVLVTNPGGRPSRENDAGVTVIRAKRLATAASTPLSLDLSRQLAGLQPDVTHLHFPYPIGELSQLWAGRKRPYTITYHSDVVRQKVILRFYGPFLRRVLRGAGRIIVSSAPYIESSPWLRPYRDKCVVVPFGLDVERFGEGAQPLIPPAAVPTILFIGRHRYYKGVDDLIRAMAQVPARLLIGGDGPMRAEWERLAGALDLDGRIQFLGDIPDADLPAFYASGDIFTLPANSRAEAFGIVLQEAMAAGLPCVTTELGTGTSYLVQDGVSGFVVPPRQPDRLAGALNHLLADPELRLQMGQAGQRRARQEFTISHMTASIENVYRQLIDD
;
A
#
# COMPACT_ATOMS: atom_id res chain seq x y z
N MET A 1 -9.44 -5.40 24.42
CA MET A 1 -8.62 -4.17 24.52
C MET A 1 -9.37 -3.00 23.90
N HIS A 2 -9.10 -1.77 24.40
CA HIS A 2 -9.49 -0.54 23.70
C HIS A 2 -8.31 -0.06 22.83
N ILE A 3 -8.46 -0.14 21.52
CA ILE A 3 -7.46 0.21 20.51
C ILE A 3 -7.82 1.56 19.91
N LEU A 4 -6.86 2.50 19.87
CA LEU A 4 -7.04 3.80 19.27
C LEU A 4 -6.14 3.95 18.04
N HIS A 5 -6.71 3.98 16.84
CA HIS A 5 -5.99 4.36 15.62
C HIS A 5 -6.01 5.87 15.43
N VAL A 6 -4.88 6.47 15.06
CA VAL A 6 -4.77 7.91 14.78
C VAL A 6 -4.16 8.14 13.40
N TYR A 7 -4.91 8.83 12.55
CA TYR A 7 -4.46 9.24 11.22
C TYR A 7 -5.12 10.54 10.78
N LYS A 8 -4.77 11.02 9.58
CA LYS A 8 -5.32 12.27 9.03
C LYS A 8 -6.75 12.12 8.50
N ASP A 9 -7.03 11.02 7.79
CA ASP A 9 -8.29 10.74 7.11
C ASP A 9 -8.69 9.26 7.27
N TYR A 10 -9.96 8.95 7.00
CA TYR A 10 -10.57 7.62 7.03
C TYR A 10 -11.69 7.58 5.99
N ALA A 11 -12.22 6.41 5.68
CA ALA A 11 -13.35 6.28 4.76
C ALA A 11 -14.44 7.35 5.04
N PRO A 12 -15.07 7.96 4.03
CA PRO A 12 -15.03 7.61 2.60
C PRO A 12 -13.86 8.24 1.80
N VAL A 13 -12.85 8.80 2.45
CA VAL A 13 -11.65 9.29 1.76
C VAL A 13 -10.83 8.08 1.29
N PHE A 14 -10.66 7.94 -0.02
CA PHE A 14 -9.94 6.83 -0.60
C PHE A 14 -8.42 7.08 -0.65
N GLY A 15 -7.67 6.07 -0.20
CA GLY A 15 -6.23 6.01 -0.26
C GLY A 15 -5.72 4.69 0.32
N GLY A 16 -4.50 4.28 -0.02
CA GLY A 16 -3.95 3.00 0.42
C GLY A 16 -3.82 2.89 1.95
N ILE A 17 -3.50 4.00 2.63
CA ILE A 17 -3.37 4.02 4.09
C ILE A 17 -4.75 4.04 4.74
N GLU A 18 -5.67 4.85 4.23
CA GLU A 18 -7.05 4.97 4.69
C GLU A 18 -7.77 3.62 4.61
N ASN A 19 -7.63 2.91 3.49
CA ASN A 19 -8.17 1.56 3.30
C ASN A 19 -7.53 0.54 4.26
N HIS A 20 -6.21 0.57 4.42
CA HIS A 20 -5.52 -0.30 5.39
C HIS A 20 -6.04 -0.09 6.81
N ILE A 21 -6.24 1.17 7.25
CA ILE A 21 -6.77 1.47 8.58
C ILE A 21 -8.19 0.94 8.72
N GLN A 22 -9.03 1.11 7.70
CA GLN A 22 -10.41 0.62 7.72
C GLN A 22 -10.46 -0.90 7.85
N VAL A 23 -9.75 -1.61 6.99
CA VAL A 23 -9.68 -3.08 7.00
C VAL A 23 -9.17 -3.60 8.35
N LEU A 24 -8.10 -3.02 8.89
CA LEU A 24 -7.53 -3.42 10.16
C LEU A 24 -8.50 -3.14 11.33
N ALA A 25 -9.06 -1.93 11.40
CA ALA A 25 -9.94 -1.52 12.48
C ALA A 25 -11.22 -2.36 12.51
N GLN A 26 -11.84 -2.63 11.36
CA GLN A 26 -13.02 -3.47 11.24
C GLN A 26 -12.73 -4.92 11.62
N ALA A 27 -11.59 -5.49 11.19
CA ALA A 27 -11.17 -6.83 11.57
C ALA A 27 -10.96 -6.96 13.08
N GLN A 28 -10.35 -5.97 13.73
CA GLN A 28 -10.18 -5.93 15.19
C GLN A 28 -11.50 -5.78 15.93
N ALA A 29 -12.44 -4.96 15.43
CA ALA A 29 -13.76 -4.83 15.98
C ALA A 29 -14.56 -6.16 15.89
N ALA A 30 -14.44 -6.87 14.77
CA ALA A 30 -15.04 -8.19 14.57
C ALA A 30 -14.49 -9.25 15.54
N GLN A 31 -13.24 -9.10 16.02
CA GLN A 31 -12.62 -9.95 17.04
C GLN A 31 -13.03 -9.57 18.48
N GLY A 32 -13.94 -8.60 18.64
CA GLY A 32 -14.48 -8.19 19.95
C GLY A 32 -13.67 -7.10 20.66
N HIS A 33 -12.74 -6.44 19.97
CA HIS A 33 -12.05 -5.29 20.55
C HIS A 33 -12.91 -4.03 20.49
N GLN A 34 -12.77 -3.15 21.48
CA GLN A 34 -13.28 -1.79 21.39
C GLN A 34 -12.31 -0.98 20.50
N VAL A 35 -12.72 -0.61 19.29
CA VAL A 35 -11.87 0.09 18.35
C VAL A 35 -12.37 1.52 18.12
N THR A 36 -11.45 2.48 18.27
CA THR A 36 -11.70 3.89 17.97
C THR A 36 -10.73 4.35 16.92
N VAL A 37 -11.21 5.00 15.86
CA VAL A 37 -10.41 5.68 14.85
C VAL A 37 -10.57 7.19 15.02
N LEU A 38 -9.48 7.88 15.34
CA LEU A 38 -9.44 9.33 15.51
C LEU A 38 -8.77 9.97 14.29
N VAL A 39 -9.56 10.71 13.52
CA VAL A 39 -9.12 11.41 12.29
C VAL A 39 -9.63 12.85 12.28
N THR A 40 -9.36 13.58 11.19
CA THR A 40 -9.93 14.92 10.99
C THR A 40 -11.09 14.89 10.00
N ASN A 41 -12.03 15.84 10.13
CA ASN A 41 -13.15 15.97 9.22
C ASN A 41 -12.83 16.92 8.06
N PRO A 42 -12.81 16.47 6.80
CA PRO A 42 -12.67 17.35 5.63
C PRO A 42 -13.71 18.48 5.57
N GLY A 43 -14.94 18.24 6.06
CA GLY A 43 -16.01 19.21 6.15
C GLY A 43 -15.86 20.25 7.29
N GLY A 44 -14.78 20.17 8.08
CA GLY A 44 -14.43 21.15 9.12
C GLY A 44 -15.23 21.04 10.43
N ARG A 45 -16.33 20.29 10.49
CA ARG A 45 -17.13 20.10 11.74
C ARG A 45 -16.75 18.77 12.41
N PRO A 46 -16.69 18.72 13.74
CA PRO A 46 -16.48 17.44 14.42
C PRO A 46 -17.70 16.53 14.25
N SER A 47 -17.49 15.24 14.14
CA SER A 47 -18.52 14.23 14.10
C SER A 47 -18.08 12.93 14.76
N ARG A 48 -19.05 12.10 15.12
CA ARG A 48 -18.85 10.75 15.64
C ARG A 48 -19.83 9.82 14.95
N GLU A 49 -19.33 8.71 14.44
CA GLU A 49 -20.12 7.72 13.70
C GLU A 49 -19.65 6.31 14.04
N ASN A 50 -20.40 5.29 13.62
CA ASN A 50 -20.01 3.90 13.71
C ASN A 50 -19.85 3.34 12.30
N ASP A 51 -18.72 2.67 12.06
CA ASP A 51 -18.42 1.97 10.81
C ASP A 51 -18.11 0.50 11.13
N ALA A 52 -19.08 -0.39 10.91
CA ALA A 52 -18.97 -1.84 11.15
C ALA A 52 -18.36 -2.19 12.54
N GLY A 53 -18.86 -1.57 13.61
CA GLY A 53 -18.38 -1.79 14.99
C GLY A 53 -17.22 -0.87 15.42
N VAL A 54 -16.66 -0.10 14.50
CA VAL A 54 -15.60 0.87 14.77
C VAL A 54 -16.19 2.22 15.12
N THR A 55 -15.80 2.80 16.25
CA THR A 55 -16.15 4.20 16.58
C THR A 55 -15.22 5.16 15.85
N VAL A 56 -15.73 5.90 14.88
CA VAL A 56 -14.96 6.91 14.14
C VAL A 56 -15.22 8.29 14.72
N ILE A 57 -14.17 8.93 15.23
CA ILE A 57 -14.20 10.31 15.76
C ILE A 57 -13.48 11.21 14.75
N ARG A 58 -14.22 12.14 14.16
CA ARG A 58 -13.66 13.13 13.22
C ARG A 58 -13.51 14.47 13.94
N ALA A 59 -12.28 14.81 14.28
CA ALA A 59 -11.93 16.08 14.90
C ALA A 59 -12.09 17.25 13.93
N LYS A 60 -12.37 18.44 14.45
CA LYS A 60 -12.48 19.67 13.64
C LYS A 60 -11.18 19.95 12.89
N ARG A 61 -11.22 19.97 11.56
CA ARG A 61 -10.12 20.43 10.70
C ARG A 61 -10.16 21.94 10.58
N LEU A 62 -9.06 22.62 10.89
CA LEU A 62 -8.93 24.10 10.77
C LEU A 62 -8.49 24.50 9.38
N ALA A 63 -7.50 23.81 8.84
CA ALA A 63 -6.90 24.06 7.52
C ALA A 63 -6.16 22.81 7.04
N THR A 64 -5.70 22.82 5.80
CA THR A 64 -4.77 21.83 5.26
C THR A 64 -3.56 22.52 4.67
N ALA A 65 -2.37 22.19 5.13
CA ALA A 65 -1.10 22.73 4.63
C ALA A 65 -0.18 21.58 4.20
N ALA A 66 0.40 21.66 3.01
CA ALA A 66 1.29 20.64 2.45
C ALA A 66 0.73 19.20 2.56
N SER A 67 -0.55 19.01 2.25
CA SER A 67 -1.30 17.74 2.38
C SER A 67 -1.44 17.22 3.82
N THR A 68 -1.19 18.07 4.83
CA THR A 68 -1.35 17.75 6.24
C THR A 68 -2.51 18.54 6.82
N PRO A 69 -3.61 17.88 7.26
CA PRO A 69 -4.68 18.52 8.00
C PRO A 69 -4.22 19.05 9.35
N LEU A 70 -4.54 20.28 9.67
CA LEU A 70 -4.25 20.94 10.95
C LEU A 70 -5.48 20.89 11.85
N SER A 71 -5.32 20.39 13.07
CA SER A 71 -6.41 20.26 14.05
C SER A 71 -5.87 20.35 15.49
N LEU A 72 -6.33 21.33 16.24
CA LEU A 72 -6.13 21.39 17.69
C LEU A 72 -7.14 20.50 18.42
N ASP A 73 -8.31 20.31 17.82
CA ASP A 73 -9.35 19.43 18.38
C ASP A 73 -8.91 17.98 18.42
N LEU A 74 -8.07 17.50 17.48
CA LEU A 74 -7.52 16.16 17.50
C LEU A 74 -6.73 15.88 18.78
N SER A 75 -5.88 16.82 19.21
CA SER A 75 -5.13 16.69 20.46
C SER A 75 -6.07 16.68 21.68
N ARG A 76 -7.15 17.48 21.66
CA ARG A 76 -8.16 17.51 22.73
C ARG A 76 -8.93 16.20 22.81
N GLN A 77 -9.40 15.67 21.67
CA GLN A 77 -10.10 14.38 21.60
C GLN A 77 -9.18 13.25 22.09
N LEU A 78 -7.93 13.23 21.63
CA LEU A 78 -6.93 12.25 22.05
C LEU A 78 -6.69 12.29 23.57
N ALA A 79 -6.63 13.48 24.17
CA ALA A 79 -6.46 13.64 25.62
C ALA A 79 -7.63 13.06 26.43
N GLY A 80 -8.84 13.14 25.90
CA GLY A 80 -10.07 12.64 26.56
C GLY A 80 -10.27 11.12 26.45
N LEU A 81 -9.57 10.44 25.56
CA LEU A 81 -9.67 8.99 25.38
C LEU A 81 -8.74 8.24 26.36
N GLN A 82 -9.12 7.03 26.74
CA GLN A 82 -8.34 6.14 27.60
C GLN A 82 -8.17 4.76 26.91
N PRO A 83 -7.39 4.68 25.79
CA PRO A 83 -7.11 3.41 25.15
C PRO A 83 -6.04 2.62 25.91
N ASP A 84 -6.08 1.29 25.79
CA ASP A 84 -5.00 0.41 26.23
C ASP A 84 -3.75 0.60 25.38
N VAL A 85 -3.93 0.83 24.07
CA VAL A 85 -2.86 1.10 23.12
C VAL A 85 -3.27 2.14 22.10
N THR A 86 -2.32 3.04 21.76
CA THR A 86 -2.49 3.97 20.63
C THR A 86 -1.66 3.48 19.44
N HIS A 87 -2.30 3.35 18.28
CA HIS A 87 -1.66 2.99 17.01
C HIS A 87 -1.63 4.20 16.08
N LEU A 88 -0.45 4.78 15.90
CA LEU A 88 -0.22 5.88 14.99
C LEU A 88 0.05 5.36 13.58
N HIS A 89 -0.50 6.03 12.57
CA HIS A 89 -0.19 5.74 11.17
C HIS A 89 0.64 6.88 10.58
N PHE A 90 1.92 6.61 10.33
CA PHE A 90 2.87 7.59 9.77
C PHE A 90 2.81 7.59 8.23
N PRO A 91 2.83 8.76 7.53
CA PRO A 91 3.10 10.09 8.07
C PRO A 91 1.84 10.90 8.39
N TYR A 92 1.73 11.36 9.60
CA TYR A 92 0.76 12.39 10.00
C TYR A 92 1.29 13.23 11.18
N PRO A 93 2.09 14.29 10.91
CA PRO A 93 2.78 15.09 11.93
C PRO A 93 1.91 15.59 13.09
N ILE A 94 0.65 15.98 12.81
CA ILE A 94 -0.26 16.46 13.86
C ILE A 94 -0.69 15.33 14.81
N GLY A 95 -0.96 14.12 14.29
CA GLY A 95 -1.27 12.96 15.13
C GLY A 95 -0.09 12.56 16.01
N GLU A 96 1.11 12.55 15.43
CA GLU A 96 2.36 12.21 16.13
C GLU A 96 2.69 13.21 17.24
N LEU A 97 2.57 14.53 16.96
CA LEU A 97 2.74 15.58 17.98
C LEU A 97 1.66 15.51 19.04
N SER A 98 0.41 15.21 18.66
CA SER A 98 -0.70 15.04 19.62
C SER A 98 -0.42 13.89 20.57
N GLN A 99 0.15 12.78 20.12
CA GLN A 99 0.57 11.67 20.97
C GLN A 99 1.65 12.10 21.97
N LEU A 100 2.66 12.85 21.55
CA LEU A 100 3.70 13.33 22.44
C LEU A 100 3.19 14.25 23.56
N TRP A 101 2.17 15.07 23.27
CA TRP A 101 1.64 16.06 24.21
C TRP A 101 0.45 15.56 25.02
N ALA A 102 -0.53 14.98 24.33
CA ALA A 102 -1.81 14.57 24.90
C ALA A 102 -1.87 13.07 25.22
N GLY A 103 -1.14 12.23 24.49
CA GLY A 103 -1.01 10.79 24.75
C GLY A 103 -0.19 10.47 26.00
N ARG A 104 0.65 11.40 26.43
CA ARG A 104 1.49 11.31 27.66
C ARG A 104 2.26 9.98 27.75
N LYS A 105 2.06 9.22 28.84
CA LYS A 105 2.75 7.96 29.12
C LYS A 105 2.05 6.71 28.56
N ARG A 106 0.99 6.89 27.77
CA ARG A 106 0.26 5.75 27.19
C ARG A 106 1.14 5.01 26.19
N PRO A 107 1.12 3.66 26.20
CA PRO A 107 1.87 2.87 25.25
C PRO A 107 1.36 3.14 23.83
N TYR A 108 2.29 3.24 22.88
CA TYR A 108 1.92 3.42 21.48
C TYR A 108 2.86 2.70 20.53
N THR A 109 2.31 2.28 19.40
CA THR A 109 3.02 1.76 18.25
C THR A 109 2.80 2.65 17.03
N ILE A 110 3.63 2.48 16.02
CA ILE A 110 3.55 3.23 14.75
C ILE A 110 3.58 2.26 13.60
N THR A 111 2.59 2.30 12.69
CA THR A 111 2.79 1.75 11.35
C THR A 111 3.45 2.80 10.48
N TYR A 112 4.65 2.50 10.00
CA TYR A 112 5.45 3.35 9.14
C TYR A 112 5.17 3.02 7.67
N HIS A 113 4.21 3.73 7.04
CA HIS A 113 3.75 3.42 5.69
C HIS A 113 4.71 3.85 4.59
N SER A 114 5.35 5.00 4.73
CA SER A 114 6.28 5.51 3.71
C SER A 114 7.21 6.61 4.23
N ASP A 115 8.38 6.75 3.60
CA ASP A 115 9.24 7.92 3.81
C ASP A 115 8.59 9.19 3.25
N VAL A 116 8.87 10.33 3.88
CA VAL A 116 8.52 11.65 3.35
C VAL A 116 9.57 12.04 2.31
N VAL A 117 9.29 11.74 1.03
CA VAL A 117 10.28 11.88 -0.05
C VAL A 117 10.38 13.31 -0.60
N ARG A 118 9.25 14.01 -0.77
CA ARG A 118 9.22 15.32 -1.47
C ARG A 118 9.47 16.53 -0.58
N GLN A 119 9.09 16.47 0.69
CA GLN A 119 9.06 17.63 1.59
C GLN A 119 10.37 17.75 2.41
N LYS A 120 11.53 17.72 1.75
CA LYS A 120 12.85 17.72 2.40
C LYS A 120 13.07 18.91 3.36
N VAL A 121 12.57 20.09 3.01
CA VAL A 121 12.69 21.31 3.85
C VAL A 121 11.86 21.16 5.13
N ILE A 122 10.61 20.72 5.01
CA ILE A 122 9.74 20.46 6.17
C ILE A 122 10.37 19.38 7.06
N LEU A 123 10.91 18.34 6.46
CA LEU A 123 11.55 17.24 7.17
C LEU A 123 12.78 17.67 7.98
N ARG A 124 13.49 18.72 7.55
CA ARG A 124 14.62 19.29 8.31
C ARG A 124 14.16 19.86 9.66
N PHE A 125 13.03 20.53 9.70
CA PHE A 125 12.47 21.08 10.93
C PHE A 125 11.68 20.04 11.74
N TYR A 126 10.99 19.14 11.08
CA TYR A 126 10.19 18.11 11.70
C TYR A 126 11.03 16.90 12.18
N GLY A 127 12.20 16.67 11.60
CA GLY A 127 13.08 15.52 11.88
C GLY A 127 13.40 15.27 13.36
N PRO A 128 13.73 16.30 14.17
CA PRO A 128 13.95 16.11 15.60
C PRO A 128 12.71 15.54 16.33
N PHE A 129 11.52 16.01 15.97
CA PHE A 129 10.25 15.51 16.53
C PHE A 129 9.97 14.08 16.08
N LEU A 130 10.18 13.77 14.80
CA LEU A 130 10.03 12.42 14.28
C LEU A 130 10.94 11.43 15.01
N ARG A 131 12.22 11.80 15.24
CA ARG A 131 13.13 10.96 16.03
C ARG A 131 12.63 10.74 17.47
N ARG A 132 12.01 11.76 18.08
CA ARG A 132 11.44 11.63 19.42
C ARG A 132 10.23 10.69 19.42
N VAL A 133 9.37 10.79 18.39
CA VAL A 133 8.21 9.91 18.20
C VAL A 133 8.66 8.46 17.97
N LEU A 134 9.59 8.22 17.05
CA LEU A 134 10.11 6.86 16.77
C LEU A 134 10.82 6.26 17.99
N ARG A 135 11.58 7.07 18.75
CA ARG A 135 12.24 6.62 19.99
C ARG A 135 11.24 6.25 21.07
N GLY A 136 10.15 7.00 21.21
CA GLY A 136 9.11 6.78 22.21
C GLY A 136 8.14 5.66 21.87
N ALA A 137 8.05 5.24 20.60
CA ALA A 137 7.24 4.09 20.20
C ALA A 137 7.81 2.80 20.83
N GLY A 138 6.93 1.95 21.38
CA GLY A 138 7.35 0.65 21.89
C GLY A 138 7.77 -0.28 20.75
N ARG A 139 6.99 -0.30 19.66
CA ARG A 139 7.33 -1.02 18.42
C ARG A 139 6.99 -0.15 17.20
N ILE A 140 7.67 -0.43 16.10
CA ILE A 140 7.45 0.22 14.80
C ILE A 140 7.09 -0.87 13.80
N ILE A 141 5.85 -0.85 13.32
CA ILE A 141 5.36 -1.80 12.34
C ILE A 141 5.74 -1.29 10.96
N VAL A 142 6.32 -2.15 10.14
CA VAL A 142 6.70 -1.88 8.75
C VAL A 142 6.15 -2.97 7.83
N SER A 143 5.79 -2.62 6.62
CA SER A 143 5.18 -3.57 5.68
C SER A 143 6.17 -4.55 5.06
N SER A 144 7.49 -4.28 5.12
CA SER A 144 8.51 -5.14 4.51
C SER A 144 9.89 -4.97 5.15
N ALA A 145 10.67 -6.05 5.20
CA ALA A 145 12.03 -6.03 5.75
C ALA A 145 13.00 -5.13 4.94
N PRO A 146 13.01 -5.12 3.58
CA PRO A 146 13.87 -4.22 2.82
C PRO A 146 13.65 -2.74 3.16
N TYR A 147 12.44 -2.37 3.58
CA TYR A 147 12.12 -1.00 3.95
C TYR A 147 12.89 -0.52 5.18
N ILE A 148 13.15 -1.41 6.16
CA ILE A 148 13.92 -1.09 7.38
C ILE A 148 15.34 -0.66 7.01
N GLU A 149 16.00 -1.45 6.16
CA GLU A 149 17.39 -1.22 5.78
C GLU A 149 17.57 -0.03 4.83
N SER A 150 16.60 0.22 3.99
CA SER A 150 16.66 1.28 2.98
C SER A 150 16.19 2.65 3.49
N SER A 151 15.42 2.71 4.62
CA SER A 151 14.97 3.97 5.20
C SER A 151 16.00 4.55 6.18
N PRO A 152 16.49 5.78 5.97
CA PRO A 152 17.41 6.44 6.91
C PRO A 152 16.76 6.74 8.27
N TRP A 153 15.43 6.74 8.32
CA TRP A 153 14.67 6.99 9.55
C TRP A 153 14.44 5.74 10.38
N LEU A 154 14.30 4.58 9.75
CA LEU A 154 14.03 3.30 10.44
C LEU A 154 15.31 2.61 10.88
N ARG A 155 16.37 2.69 10.10
CA ARG A 155 17.65 2.03 10.38
C ARG A 155 18.17 2.23 11.82
N PRO A 156 18.09 3.44 12.45
CA PRO A 156 18.48 3.63 13.83
C PRO A 156 17.60 2.92 14.87
N TYR A 157 16.43 2.43 14.46
CA TYR A 157 15.42 1.81 15.33
C TYR A 157 15.07 0.39 14.87
N ARG A 158 15.96 -0.28 14.10
CA ARG A 158 15.70 -1.61 13.55
C ARG A 158 15.24 -2.62 14.59
N ASP A 159 15.80 -2.57 15.80
CA ASP A 159 15.48 -3.49 16.89
C ASP A 159 14.05 -3.32 17.44
N LYS A 160 13.39 -2.19 17.13
CA LYS A 160 11.99 -1.93 17.41
C LYS A 160 11.06 -2.25 16.24
N CYS A 161 11.62 -2.51 15.05
CA CYS A 161 10.84 -2.76 13.85
C CYS A 161 10.31 -4.19 13.86
N VAL A 162 9.02 -4.32 13.54
CA VAL A 162 8.33 -5.60 13.35
C VAL A 162 7.75 -5.57 11.93
N VAL A 163 8.07 -6.60 11.14
CA VAL A 163 7.54 -6.71 9.77
C VAL A 163 6.15 -7.33 9.83
N VAL A 164 5.15 -6.56 9.42
CA VAL A 164 3.78 -7.04 9.24
C VAL A 164 3.29 -6.54 7.88
N PRO A 165 3.21 -7.42 6.87
CA PRO A 165 2.66 -7.08 5.56
C PRO A 165 1.20 -6.63 5.68
N PHE A 166 0.74 -5.83 4.73
CA PHE A 166 -0.68 -5.45 4.68
C PHE A 166 -1.53 -6.67 4.34
N GLY A 167 -2.69 -6.76 5.00
CA GLY A 167 -3.66 -7.81 4.77
C GLY A 167 -4.59 -7.48 3.60
N LEU A 168 -4.90 -8.51 2.83
CA LEU A 168 -5.82 -8.50 1.71
C LEU A 168 -6.89 -9.56 1.92
N ASP A 169 -8.10 -9.31 1.44
CA ASP A 169 -9.11 -10.36 1.23
C ASP A 169 -8.70 -11.17 -0.01
N VAL A 170 -7.86 -12.17 0.21
CA VAL A 170 -7.27 -12.98 -0.86
C VAL A 170 -8.30 -13.86 -1.56
N GLU A 171 -9.36 -14.27 -0.87
CA GLU A 171 -10.43 -15.11 -1.44
C GLU A 171 -11.23 -14.37 -2.50
N ARG A 172 -11.32 -13.07 -2.40
CA ARG A 172 -11.97 -12.21 -3.39
C ARG A 172 -11.32 -12.32 -4.78
N PHE A 173 -10.01 -12.59 -4.86
CA PHE A 173 -9.25 -12.72 -6.10
C PHE A 173 -9.04 -14.18 -6.52
N GLY A 174 -9.77 -15.11 -5.91
CA GLY A 174 -9.69 -16.54 -6.18
C GLY A 174 -10.22 -16.94 -7.56
N GLU A 175 -10.21 -18.25 -7.81
CA GLU A 175 -10.68 -18.83 -9.08
C GLU A 175 -12.16 -18.57 -9.34
N GLY A 176 -12.52 -18.42 -10.64
CA GLY A 176 -13.92 -18.29 -11.09
C GLY A 176 -14.34 -16.90 -11.50
N ALA A 177 -13.51 -15.86 -11.30
CA ALA A 177 -13.82 -14.54 -11.85
C ALA A 177 -13.79 -14.58 -13.39
N GLN A 178 -14.86 -14.08 -14.02
CA GLN A 178 -14.89 -13.95 -15.48
C GLN A 178 -14.04 -12.75 -15.90
N PRO A 179 -13.26 -12.87 -16.98
CA PRO A 179 -12.44 -11.76 -17.47
C PRO A 179 -13.27 -10.52 -17.78
N LEU A 180 -12.85 -9.35 -17.31
CA LEU A 180 -13.45 -8.05 -17.64
C LEU A 180 -13.26 -7.72 -19.12
N ILE A 181 -12.09 -8.05 -19.66
CA ILE A 181 -11.74 -7.88 -21.06
C ILE A 181 -11.55 -9.27 -21.69
N PRO A 182 -12.21 -9.56 -22.81
CA PRO A 182 -12.08 -10.86 -23.46
C PRO A 182 -10.63 -11.23 -23.78
N PRO A 183 -10.30 -12.54 -23.74
CA PRO A 183 -8.99 -13.04 -24.15
C PRO A 183 -8.62 -12.57 -25.57
N ALA A 184 -7.33 -12.31 -25.79
CA ALA A 184 -6.80 -11.98 -27.12
C ALA A 184 -6.05 -13.18 -27.71
N ALA A 185 -5.71 -13.10 -28.99
CA ALA A 185 -4.87 -14.12 -29.65
C ALA A 185 -3.43 -14.12 -29.14
N VAL A 186 -3.01 -13.07 -28.44
CA VAL A 186 -1.68 -12.92 -27.84
C VAL A 186 -1.84 -12.77 -26.32
N PRO A 187 -0.83 -13.16 -25.53
CA PRO A 187 -0.87 -12.98 -24.08
C PRO A 187 -1.09 -11.53 -23.66
N THR A 188 -1.69 -11.36 -22.49
CA THR A 188 -2.08 -10.07 -21.96
C THR A 188 -1.27 -9.74 -20.70
N ILE A 189 -0.60 -8.60 -20.71
CA ILE A 189 0.08 -8.02 -19.56
C ILE A 189 -0.85 -7.00 -18.92
N LEU A 190 -0.92 -7.00 -17.58
CA LEU A 190 -1.74 -6.08 -16.79
C LEU A 190 -0.87 -5.11 -16.01
N PHE A 191 -1.34 -3.89 -15.95
CA PHE A 191 -0.96 -2.89 -14.96
C PHE A 191 -2.22 -2.23 -14.40
N ILE A 192 -2.26 -1.95 -13.09
CA ILE A 192 -3.31 -1.12 -12.48
C ILE A 192 -2.72 -0.21 -11.43
N GLY A 193 -3.28 1.00 -11.33
CA GLY A 193 -2.95 1.95 -10.28
C GLY A 193 -3.10 3.40 -10.72
N ARG A 194 -3.03 4.31 -9.75
CA ARG A 194 -3.11 5.74 -10.04
C ARG A 194 -1.95 6.18 -10.94
N HIS A 195 -2.25 6.83 -12.04
CA HIS A 195 -1.26 7.25 -13.04
C HIS A 195 -0.36 8.38 -12.51
N ARG A 196 0.71 7.97 -11.80
CA ARG A 196 1.72 8.85 -11.20
C ARG A 196 3.10 8.54 -11.75
N TYR A 197 3.95 9.56 -11.81
CA TYR A 197 5.31 9.48 -12.37
C TYR A 197 6.17 8.35 -11.78
N TYR A 198 5.96 7.99 -10.51
CA TYR A 198 6.77 6.97 -9.84
C TYR A 198 6.34 5.52 -10.14
N LYS A 199 5.23 5.32 -10.82
CA LYS A 199 4.73 3.99 -11.22
C LYS A 199 5.52 3.38 -12.37
N GLY A 200 6.33 4.17 -13.11
CA GLY A 200 7.23 3.69 -14.15
C GLY A 200 6.54 3.10 -15.38
N VAL A 201 5.30 3.49 -15.64
CA VAL A 201 4.54 2.97 -16.81
C VAL A 201 5.15 3.44 -18.13
N ASP A 202 5.85 4.56 -18.14
CA ASP A 202 6.68 5.01 -19.27
C ASP A 202 7.77 4.00 -19.61
N ASP A 203 8.44 3.40 -18.63
CA ASP A 203 9.41 2.31 -18.84
C ASP A 203 8.72 1.06 -19.40
N LEU A 204 7.50 0.73 -18.91
CA LEU A 204 6.71 -0.38 -19.43
C LEU A 204 6.29 -0.17 -20.87
N ILE A 205 5.79 1.01 -21.23
CA ILE A 205 5.42 1.34 -22.62
C ILE A 205 6.63 1.19 -23.55
N ARG A 206 7.80 1.66 -23.14
CA ARG A 206 9.06 1.46 -23.92
C ARG A 206 9.43 -0.02 -24.04
N ALA A 207 9.28 -0.80 -22.97
CA ALA A 207 9.52 -2.24 -22.98
C ALA A 207 8.60 -2.96 -23.96
N MET A 208 7.33 -2.52 -24.10
CA MET A 208 6.35 -3.11 -25.02
C MET A 208 6.77 -3.02 -26.51
N ALA A 209 7.71 -2.17 -26.89
CA ALA A 209 8.25 -2.16 -28.23
C ALA A 209 8.96 -3.50 -28.59
N GLN A 210 9.48 -4.21 -27.57
CA GLN A 210 10.19 -5.48 -27.70
C GLN A 210 9.39 -6.69 -27.21
N VAL A 211 8.14 -6.49 -26.76
CA VAL A 211 7.32 -7.54 -26.12
C VAL A 211 6.10 -7.82 -26.99
N PRO A 212 5.95 -9.03 -27.57
CA PRO A 212 4.85 -9.39 -28.46
C PRO A 212 3.57 -9.78 -27.67
N ALA A 213 3.02 -8.83 -26.92
CA ALA A 213 1.85 -9.01 -26.08
C ALA A 213 0.91 -7.80 -26.16
N ARG A 214 -0.32 -7.97 -25.66
CA ARG A 214 -1.25 -6.88 -25.36
C ARG A 214 -0.95 -6.34 -23.95
N LEU A 215 -1.10 -5.03 -23.75
CA LEU A 215 -1.01 -4.39 -22.44
C LEU A 215 -2.34 -3.70 -22.10
N LEU A 216 -2.92 -4.04 -20.95
CA LEU A 216 -4.07 -3.37 -20.37
C LEU A 216 -3.62 -2.51 -19.18
N ILE A 217 -3.93 -1.22 -19.24
CA ILE A 217 -3.56 -0.23 -18.21
C ILE A 217 -4.85 0.24 -17.53
N GLY A 218 -5.08 -0.23 -16.28
CA GLY A 218 -6.17 0.22 -15.43
C GLY A 218 -5.76 1.42 -14.56
N GLY A 219 -6.77 2.23 -14.20
CA GLY A 219 -6.62 3.42 -13.40
C GLY A 219 -6.54 4.71 -14.21
N ASP A 220 -6.43 5.83 -13.49
CA ASP A 220 -6.34 7.17 -14.08
C ASP A 220 -5.39 8.06 -13.27
N GLY A 221 -5.06 9.23 -13.80
CA GLY A 221 -4.26 10.23 -13.12
C GLY A 221 -3.48 11.15 -14.05
N PRO A 222 -2.67 12.06 -13.47
CA PRO A 222 -2.05 13.15 -14.22
C PRO A 222 -1.05 12.73 -15.31
N MET A 223 -0.57 11.48 -15.29
CA MET A 223 0.38 10.96 -16.30
C MET A 223 -0.30 10.32 -17.51
N ARG A 224 -1.63 10.12 -17.49
CA ARG A 224 -2.36 9.39 -18.53
C ARG A 224 -2.09 9.94 -19.93
N ALA A 225 -2.31 11.22 -20.13
CA ALA A 225 -2.12 11.86 -21.45
C ALA A 225 -0.67 11.80 -21.96
N GLU A 226 0.32 11.78 -21.06
CA GLU A 226 1.72 11.60 -21.42
C GLU A 226 2.00 10.17 -21.88
N TRP A 227 1.45 9.19 -21.17
CA TRP A 227 1.61 7.77 -21.50
C TRP A 227 0.90 7.39 -22.81
N GLU A 228 -0.31 7.92 -23.04
CA GLU A 228 -1.03 7.73 -24.30
C GLU A 228 -0.22 8.33 -25.50
N ARG A 229 0.34 9.53 -25.34
CA ARG A 229 1.22 10.13 -26.37
C ARG A 229 2.50 9.31 -26.59
N LEU A 230 3.08 8.73 -25.53
CA LEU A 230 4.27 7.89 -25.65
C LEU A 230 3.94 6.59 -26.39
N ALA A 231 2.80 5.98 -26.14
CA ALA A 231 2.33 4.78 -26.83
C ALA A 231 2.17 5.05 -28.34
N GLY A 232 1.50 6.17 -28.71
CA GLY A 232 1.36 6.57 -30.12
C GLY A 232 2.69 6.89 -30.80
N ALA A 233 3.61 7.56 -30.11
CA ALA A 233 4.94 7.86 -30.66
C ALA A 233 5.81 6.61 -30.92
N LEU A 234 5.44 5.47 -30.33
CA LEU A 234 6.11 4.17 -30.51
C LEU A 234 5.30 3.19 -31.38
N ASP A 235 4.21 3.65 -32.03
CA ASP A 235 3.29 2.83 -32.84
C ASP A 235 2.72 1.63 -32.07
N LEU A 236 2.36 1.84 -30.78
CA LEU A 236 1.84 0.80 -29.88
C LEU A 236 0.34 0.90 -29.62
N ASP A 237 -0.38 1.85 -30.20
CA ASP A 237 -1.80 2.11 -29.93
C ASP A 237 -2.69 0.88 -30.17
N GLY A 238 -2.35 0.01 -31.11
CA GLY A 238 -3.06 -1.24 -31.38
C GLY A 238 -2.83 -2.33 -30.35
N ARG A 239 -1.85 -2.17 -29.44
CA ARG A 239 -1.45 -3.18 -28.44
C ARG A 239 -1.58 -2.72 -27.00
N ILE A 240 -1.72 -1.42 -26.76
CA ILE A 240 -1.88 -0.83 -25.43
C ILE A 240 -3.27 -0.23 -25.29
N GLN A 241 -4.00 -0.66 -24.28
CA GLN A 241 -5.34 -0.16 -24.01
C GLN A 241 -5.41 0.47 -22.61
N PHE A 242 -5.81 1.74 -22.55
CA PHE A 242 -6.06 2.48 -21.31
C PHE A 242 -7.55 2.36 -20.94
N LEU A 243 -7.83 1.67 -19.83
CA LEU A 243 -9.20 1.33 -19.42
C LEU A 243 -9.86 2.41 -18.55
N GLY A 244 -9.09 3.36 -18.01
CA GLY A 244 -9.58 4.29 -16.99
C GLY A 244 -9.73 3.64 -15.62
N ASP A 245 -10.45 4.31 -14.73
CA ASP A 245 -10.68 3.80 -13.36
C ASP A 245 -11.51 2.52 -13.41
N ILE A 246 -11.05 1.50 -12.70
CA ILE A 246 -11.74 0.21 -12.56
C ILE A 246 -12.37 0.20 -11.17
N PRO A 247 -13.70 0.02 -11.08
CA PRO A 247 -14.39 -0.12 -9.82
C PRO A 247 -13.81 -1.26 -8.98
N ASP A 248 -13.78 -1.07 -7.67
CA ASP A 248 -13.23 -2.08 -6.75
C ASP A 248 -13.90 -3.46 -6.93
N ALA A 249 -15.22 -3.50 -7.17
CA ALA A 249 -15.97 -4.73 -7.42
C ALA A 249 -15.48 -5.50 -8.67
N ASP A 250 -14.92 -4.79 -9.66
CA ASP A 250 -14.49 -5.37 -10.94
C ASP A 250 -13.00 -5.77 -10.94
N LEU A 251 -12.25 -5.49 -9.85
CA LEU A 251 -10.83 -5.85 -9.77
C LEU A 251 -10.56 -7.35 -9.98
N PRO A 252 -11.32 -8.28 -9.40
CA PRO A 252 -11.10 -9.72 -9.69
C PRO A 252 -11.23 -10.03 -11.18
N ALA A 253 -12.25 -9.48 -11.86
CA ALA A 253 -12.47 -9.65 -13.29
C ALA A 253 -11.36 -9.01 -14.15
N PHE A 254 -10.80 -7.86 -13.68
CA PHE A 254 -9.65 -7.24 -14.32
C PHE A 254 -8.42 -8.16 -14.23
N TYR A 255 -8.07 -8.68 -13.04
CA TYR A 255 -6.93 -9.59 -12.90
C TYR A 255 -7.13 -10.90 -13.69
N ALA A 256 -8.36 -11.41 -13.79
CA ALA A 256 -8.68 -12.57 -14.63
C ALA A 256 -8.50 -12.32 -16.13
N SER A 257 -8.36 -11.05 -16.57
CA SER A 257 -8.15 -10.69 -17.98
C SER A 257 -6.71 -10.82 -18.46
N GLY A 258 -5.76 -11.18 -17.59
CA GLY A 258 -4.34 -11.18 -17.92
C GLY A 258 -3.59 -12.48 -17.65
N ASP A 259 -2.39 -12.57 -18.23
CA ASP A 259 -1.46 -13.69 -18.07
C ASP A 259 -0.26 -13.32 -17.19
N ILE A 260 0.10 -12.05 -17.14
CA ILE A 260 1.24 -11.49 -16.37
C ILE A 260 0.82 -10.15 -15.76
N PHE A 261 1.16 -9.92 -14.52
CA PHE A 261 0.99 -8.62 -13.89
C PHE A 261 2.34 -7.89 -13.78
N THR A 262 2.39 -6.58 -14.02
CA THR A 262 3.61 -5.80 -13.86
C THR A 262 3.40 -4.51 -13.07
N LEU A 263 4.30 -4.24 -12.11
CA LEU A 263 4.42 -2.95 -11.41
C LEU A 263 5.85 -2.45 -11.56
N PRO A 264 6.17 -1.70 -12.62
CA PRO A 264 7.52 -1.27 -12.95
C PRO A 264 7.92 0.01 -12.21
N ALA A 265 7.47 0.18 -10.98
CA ALA A 265 7.69 1.39 -10.20
C ALA A 265 9.17 1.80 -10.18
N ASN A 266 9.45 3.10 -10.34
CA ASN A 266 10.81 3.61 -10.53
C ASN A 266 11.30 4.50 -9.37
N SER A 267 10.54 4.57 -8.28
CA SER A 267 10.86 5.39 -7.11
C SER A 267 10.32 4.76 -5.82
N ARG A 268 11.04 4.97 -4.72
CA ARG A 268 10.64 4.58 -3.35
C ARG A 268 9.32 5.20 -2.86
N ALA A 269 8.71 6.10 -3.65
CA ALA A 269 7.34 6.55 -3.42
C ALA A 269 6.32 5.40 -3.53
N GLU A 270 6.68 4.30 -4.25
CA GLU A 270 6.01 3.01 -4.15
C GLU A 270 6.54 2.26 -2.92
N ALA A 271 5.82 2.38 -1.83
CA ALA A 271 6.28 1.86 -0.54
C ALA A 271 6.04 0.36 -0.38
N PHE A 272 4.96 -0.17 -0.97
CA PHE A 272 4.60 -1.57 -0.78
C PHE A 272 4.14 -2.26 -2.08
N GLY A 273 3.11 -1.74 -2.74
CA GLY A 273 2.57 -2.34 -3.97
C GLY A 273 1.41 -3.31 -3.71
N ILE A 274 0.33 -2.87 -3.06
CA ILE A 274 -0.86 -3.70 -2.79
C ILE A 274 -1.36 -4.42 -4.04
N VAL A 275 -1.30 -3.77 -5.20
CA VAL A 275 -1.69 -4.35 -6.49
C VAL A 275 -0.88 -5.61 -6.88
N LEU A 276 0.34 -5.77 -6.35
CA LEU A 276 1.11 -7.01 -6.48
C LEU A 276 0.52 -8.13 -5.63
N GLN A 277 0.04 -7.82 -4.40
CA GLN A 277 -0.65 -8.82 -3.58
C GLN A 277 -1.95 -9.29 -4.24
N GLU A 278 -2.71 -8.36 -4.82
CA GLU A 278 -3.95 -8.64 -5.56
C GLU A 278 -3.66 -9.55 -6.76
N ALA A 279 -2.65 -9.22 -7.57
CA ALA A 279 -2.22 -10.03 -8.71
C ALA A 279 -1.74 -11.43 -8.28
N MET A 280 -0.96 -11.51 -7.20
CA MET A 280 -0.53 -12.80 -6.63
C MET A 280 -1.71 -13.60 -6.13
N ALA A 281 -2.68 -13.00 -5.44
CA ALA A 281 -3.90 -13.67 -5.00
C ALA A 281 -4.73 -14.21 -6.19
N ALA A 282 -4.74 -13.48 -7.30
CA ALA A 282 -5.35 -13.92 -8.56
C ALA A 282 -4.54 -14.99 -9.32
N GLY A 283 -3.37 -15.39 -8.81
CA GLY A 283 -2.54 -16.43 -9.42
C GLY A 283 -1.69 -15.96 -10.62
N LEU A 284 -1.46 -14.66 -10.76
CA LEU A 284 -0.63 -14.11 -11.82
C LEU A 284 0.85 -14.06 -11.41
N PRO A 285 1.79 -14.48 -12.28
CA PRO A 285 3.19 -14.18 -12.09
C PRO A 285 3.42 -12.68 -12.21
N CYS A 286 4.28 -12.13 -11.33
CA CYS A 286 4.48 -10.70 -11.23
C CYS A 286 5.86 -10.27 -11.71
N VAL A 287 5.95 -9.19 -12.49
CA VAL A 287 7.23 -8.53 -12.80
C VAL A 287 7.25 -7.17 -12.12
N THR A 288 8.27 -6.93 -11.31
CA THR A 288 8.41 -5.67 -10.55
C THR A 288 9.86 -5.19 -10.51
N THR A 289 10.10 -4.12 -9.78
CA THR A 289 11.42 -3.48 -9.70
C THR A 289 11.98 -3.49 -8.28
N GLU A 290 13.32 -3.54 -8.19
CA GLU A 290 14.05 -3.46 -6.93
C GLU A 290 14.17 -2.01 -6.45
N LEU A 291 13.42 -1.66 -5.42
CA LEU A 291 13.40 -0.31 -4.85
C LEU A 291 13.89 -0.27 -3.39
N GLY A 292 14.22 -1.41 -2.81
CA GLY A 292 14.45 -1.54 -1.36
C GLY A 292 13.19 -1.24 -0.56
N THR A 293 11.99 -1.58 -1.11
CA THR A 293 10.69 -1.36 -0.50
C THR A 293 9.86 -2.65 -0.51
N GLY A 294 8.53 -2.56 -0.46
CA GLY A 294 7.66 -3.72 -0.49
C GLY A 294 7.64 -4.48 -1.82
N THR A 295 8.00 -3.85 -2.93
CA THR A 295 7.90 -4.46 -4.27
C THR A 295 8.71 -5.76 -4.38
N SER A 296 10.00 -5.71 -4.06
CA SER A 296 10.90 -6.87 -4.07
C SER A 296 10.74 -7.79 -2.85
N TYR A 297 10.00 -7.35 -1.81
CA TYR A 297 9.58 -8.21 -0.72
C TYR A 297 8.39 -9.09 -1.11
N LEU A 298 7.42 -8.52 -1.82
CA LEU A 298 6.22 -9.23 -2.27
C LEU A 298 6.55 -10.26 -3.34
N VAL A 299 7.25 -9.85 -4.39
CA VAL A 299 7.67 -10.75 -5.47
C VAL A 299 9.01 -11.36 -5.13
N GLN A 300 9.03 -12.68 -4.96
CA GLN A 300 10.26 -13.45 -4.79
C GLN A 300 10.85 -13.74 -6.18
N ASP A 301 12.04 -13.15 -6.44
CA ASP A 301 12.71 -13.28 -7.73
C ASP A 301 13.01 -14.74 -8.09
N GLY A 302 12.63 -15.13 -9.30
CA GLY A 302 12.74 -16.51 -9.79
C GLY A 302 11.74 -17.52 -9.19
N VAL A 303 10.85 -17.11 -8.26
CA VAL A 303 9.90 -17.99 -7.57
C VAL A 303 8.44 -17.63 -7.86
N SER A 304 8.04 -16.38 -7.62
CA SER A 304 6.68 -15.89 -7.87
C SER A 304 6.63 -14.81 -8.98
N GLY A 305 7.73 -14.64 -9.67
CA GLY A 305 7.90 -13.66 -10.73
C GLY A 305 9.35 -13.21 -10.85
N PHE A 306 9.56 -12.03 -11.46
CA PHE A 306 10.89 -11.45 -11.63
C PHE A 306 10.99 -10.05 -11.03
N VAL A 307 12.17 -9.76 -10.45
CA VAL A 307 12.52 -8.43 -9.91
C VAL A 307 13.66 -7.86 -10.75
N VAL A 308 13.40 -6.74 -11.42
CA VAL A 308 14.39 -6.10 -12.31
C VAL A 308 14.83 -4.74 -11.76
N PRO A 309 15.99 -4.21 -12.16
CA PRO A 309 16.38 -2.84 -11.80
C PRO A 309 15.37 -1.82 -12.34
N PRO A 310 15.05 -0.76 -11.57
CA PRO A 310 14.17 0.31 -12.05
C PRO A 310 14.79 1.12 -13.19
N ARG A 311 13.96 1.72 -14.04
CA ARG A 311 14.37 2.56 -15.18
C ARG A 311 15.23 1.83 -16.20
N GLN A 312 14.97 0.55 -16.39
CA GLN A 312 15.65 -0.29 -17.39
C GLN A 312 14.62 -1.02 -18.25
N PRO A 313 14.01 -0.36 -19.25
CA PRO A 313 12.99 -0.96 -20.12
C PRO A 313 13.43 -2.27 -20.76
N ASP A 314 14.69 -2.40 -21.17
CA ASP A 314 15.22 -3.62 -21.80
C ASP A 314 15.24 -4.81 -20.82
N ARG A 315 15.56 -4.58 -19.54
CA ARG A 315 15.51 -5.63 -18.52
C ARG A 315 14.07 -6.03 -18.22
N LEU A 316 13.16 -5.05 -18.20
CA LEU A 316 11.75 -5.30 -18.06
C LEU A 316 11.20 -6.13 -19.22
N ALA A 317 11.55 -5.76 -20.46
CA ALA A 317 11.19 -6.51 -21.66
C ALA A 317 11.75 -7.94 -21.63
N GLY A 318 13.00 -8.13 -21.22
CA GLY A 318 13.62 -9.44 -21.05
C GLY A 318 12.87 -10.35 -20.07
N ALA A 319 12.49 -9.84 -18.90
CA ALA A 319 11.72 -10.57 -17.91
C ALA A 319 10.30 -10.94 -18.40
N LEU A 320 9.64 -10.01 -19.07
CA LEU A 320 8.32 -10.25 -19.68
C LEU A 320 8.41 -11.30 -20.79
N ASN A 321 9.39 -11.19 -21.70
CA ASN A 321 9.61 -12.15 -22.78
C ASN A 321 9.95 -13.57 -22.26
N HIS A 322 10.70 -13.66 -21.16
CA HIS A 322 10.98 -14.96 -20.53
C HIS A 322 9.67 -15.65 -20.09
N LEU A 323 8.79 -14.91 -19.40
CA LEU A 323 7.48 -15.45 -19.02
C LEU A 323 6.59 -15.74 -20.23
N LEU A 324 6.64 -14.94 -21.27
CA LEU A 324 5.84 -15.17 -22.49
C LEU A 324 6.25 -16.42 -23.24
N ALA A 325 7.55 -16.73 -23.26
CA ALA A 325 8.10 -17.90 -23.95
C ALA A 325 7.80 -19.24 -23.24
N ASP A 326 7.49 -19.21 -21.92
CA ASP A 326 7.28 -20.39 -21.10
C ASP A 326 5.95 -20.36 -20.32
N PRO A 327 4.86 -20.91 -20.89
CA PRO A 327 3.57 -20.98 -20.23
C PRO A 327 3.56 -21.80 -18.93
N GLU A 328 4.42 -22.83 -18.83
CA GLU A 328 4.51 -23.65 -17.63
C GLU A 328 5.17 -22.86 -16.49
N LEU A 329 6.25 -22.14 -16.77
CA LEU A 329 6.88 -21.22 -15.82
C LEU A 329 5.90 -20.15 -15.32
N ARG A 330 5.07 -19.58 -16.22
CA ARG A 330 4.02 -18.62 -15.83
C ARG A 330 3.08 -19.24 -14.80
N LEU A 331 2.58 -20.44 -15.08
CA LEU A 331 1.67 -21.14 -14.19
C LEU A 331 2.34 -21.46 -12.83
N GLN A 332 3.55 -21.98 -12.84
CA GLN A 332 4.30 -22.30 -11.62
C GLN A 332 4.54 -21.07 -10.74
N MET A 333 4.99 -19.98 -11.33
CA MET A 333 5.24 -18.72 -10.61
C MET A 333 3.95 -18.09 -10.09
N GLY A 334 2.88 -18.12 -10.89
CA GLY A 334 1.56 -17.63 -10.47
C GLY A 334 1.02 -18.42 -9.26
N GLN A 335 1.09 -19.75 -9.31
CA GLN A 335 0.70 -20.61 -8.19
C GLN A 335 1.57 -20.39 -6.94
N ALA A 336 2.88 -20.17 -7.11
CA ALA A 336 3.77 -19.87 -5.99
C ALA A 336 3.38 -18.53 -5.33
N GLY A 337 3.10 -17.51 -6.12
CA GLY A 337 2.59 -16.22 -5.65
C GLY A 337 1.26 -16.36 -4.91
N GLN A 338 0.32 -17.13 -5.47
CA GLN A 338 -1.00 -17.34 -4.88
C GLN A 338 -0.91 -18.08 -3.53
N ARG A 339 -0.10 -19.13 -3.43
CA ARG A 339 0.14 -19.83 -2.15
C ARG A 339 0.69 -18.87 -1.10
N ARG A 340 1.67 -18.05 -1.46
CA ARG A 340 2.25 -17.07 -0.55
C ARG A 340 1.23 -16.02 -0.11
N ALA A 341 0.41 -15.50 -1.03
CA ALA A 341 -0.65 -14.54 -0.70
C ALA A 341 -1.63 -15.10 0.33
N ARG A 342 -2.07 -16.34 0.14
CA ARG A 342 -2.97 -17.05 1.08
C ARG A 342 -2.34 -17.34 2.44
N GLN A 343 -1.04 -17.51 2.52
CA GLN A 343 -0.34 -17.84 3.77
C GLN A 343 0.09 -16.59 4.56
N GLU A 344 0.60 -15.56 3.88
CA GLU A 344 1.29 -14.45 4.53
C GLU A 344 0.51 -13.13 4.46
N PHE A 345 -0.40 -12.94 3.48
CA PHE A 345 -0.99 -11.64 3.18
C PHE A 345 -2.50 -11.56 3.45
N THR A 346 -3.04 -12.41 4.29
CA THR A 346 -4.45 -12.36 4.67
C THR A 346 -4.71 -11.29 5.73
N ILE A 347 -5.94 -10.77 5.78
CA ILE A 347 -6.40 -9.84 6.83
C ILE A 347 -6.22 -10.47 8.21
N SER A 348 -6.54 -11.76 8.36
CA SER A 348 -6.41 -12.48 9.63
C SER A 348 -4.96 -12.58 10.09
N HIS A 349 -4.02 -12.88 9.18
CA HIS A 349 -2.58 -12.93 9.50
C HIS A 349 -2.05 -11.56 9.94
N MET A 350 -2.39 -10.49 9.20
CA MET A 350 -2.03 -9.12 9.57
C MET A 350 -2.58 -8.73 10.93
N THR A 351 -3.87 -8.97 11.16
CA THR A 351 -4.54 -8.58 12.42
C THR A 351 -3.94 -9.31 13.61
N ALA A 352 -3.73 -10.64 13.51
CA ALA A 352 -3.11 -11.43 14.57
C ALA A 352 -1.67 -10.98 14.88
N SER A 353 -0.88 -10.66 13.84
CA SER A 353 0.48 -10.16 14.00
C SER A 353 0.53 -8.81 14.71
N ILE A 354 -0.38 -7.89 14.34
CA ILE A 354 -0.49 -6.57 14.99
C ILE A 354 -0.98 -6.69 16.44
N GLU A 355 -1.92 -7.59 16.72
CA GLU A 355 -2.37 -7.84 18.11
C GLU A 355 -1.25 -8.39 19.00
N ASN A 356 -0.40 -9.25 18.48
CA ASN A 356 0.77 -9.71 19.22
C ASN A 356 1.69 -8.54 19.57
N VAL A 357 1.88 -7.58 18.67
CA VAL A 357 2.62 -6.34 18.95
C VAL A 357 1.96 -5.55 20.09
N TYR A 358 0.64 -5.44 20.09
CA TYR A 358 -0.07 -4.71 21.16
C TYR A 358 0.05 -5.40 22.51
N ARG A 359 -0.13 -6.73 22.57
CA ARG A 359 0.00 -7.49 23.81
C ARG A 359 1.40 -7.33 24.41
N GLN A 360 2.45 -7.51 23.62
CA GLN A 360 3.83 -7.29 24.08
C GLN A 360 4.03 -5.87 24.61
N LEU A 361 3.38 -4.86 24.02
CA LEU A 361 3.52 -3.47 24.42
C LEU A 361 2.76 -3.13 25.71
N ILE A 362 1.68 -3.84 26.02
CA ILE A 362 0.87 -3.64 27.23
C ILE A 362 1.47 -4.41 28.42
N ASP A 363 2.09 -5.56 28.14
CA ASP A 363 2.69 -6.43 29.17
C ASP A 363 4.11 -5.99 29.58
N ASP A 364 4.83 -5.19 28.75
CA ASP A 364 6.12 -4.54 29.05
C ASP A 364 5.93 -3.28 29.92
#